data_d371d2921078a956282a010396822069
#
_entry.id   d371d2921078a956282a010396822069
#
_cell.length_a   1.000
_cell.length_b   1.000
_cell.length_c   1.000
_cell.angle_alpha   90.00
_cell.angle_beta   90.00
_cell.angle_gamma   90.00
#
_symmetry.space_group_name_H-M   'P 1'
#
loop_
_entity.id
_entity.type
_entity.pdbx_description
1 polymer ?
#
loop_
_entity_poly.entity_id
_entity_poly.type
_entity_poly.pdbx_seq_one_letter_code
_entity_poly.pdbx_strand_id
1 'polypeptide(L)'
;MTEIAAFLKITFLALIVFYVCIQVALLISEVGSAEKAADAVPRAFRGEVSLAEHRKAIDFTAEVIQSDTVNALAGAAVALIFTLGGGLDILWAFVSVLTGDRGVASQFLLVVLITLILAAVDLPLDWWRNFRINERYGIERTNARLWMRRRLRETFFGWV
;
A
#
# COMPACT_ATOMS: atom_id res chain seq x y z
N MET A 1 -16.79 -4.86 30.39
CA MET A 1 -15.82 -4.14 29.49
C MET A 1 -14.86 -5.09 28.78
N THR A 2 -14.41 -6.15 29.40
CA THR A 2 -13.50 -7.17 28.80
C THR A 2 -14.12 -7.91 27.61
N GLU A 3 -15.39 -8.27 27.65
CA GLU A 3 -16.08 -8.98 26.55
C GLU A 3 -16.25 -8.11 25.30
N ILE A 4 -16.60 -6.83 25.47
CA ILE A 4 -16.72 -5.89 24.35
C ILE A 4 -15.36 -5.68 23.68
N ALA A 5 -14.31 -5.55 24.47
CA ALA A 5 -12.95 -5.41 23.93
C ALA A 5 -12.48 -6.67 23.19
N ALA A 6 -12.81 -7.86 23.72
CA ALA A 6 -12.53 -9.12 23.03
C ALA A 6 -13.32 -9.25 21.72
N PHE A 7 -14.61 -8.91 21.73
CA PHE A 7 -15.43 -8.89 20.53
C PHE A 7 -14.87 -7.94 19.46
N LEU A 8 -14.49 -6.71 19.82
CA LEU A 8 -13.91 -5.76 18.90
C LEU A 8 -12.58 -6.25 18.29
N LYS A 9 -11.71 -6.88 19.10
CA LYS A 9 -10.45 -7.46 18.61
C LYS A 9 -10.69 -8.59 17.61
N ILE A 10 -11.63 -9.50 17.92
CA ILE A 10 -11.99 -10.62 17.03
C ILE A 10 -12.59 -10.09 15.73
N THR A 11 -13.51 -9.12 15.81
CA THR A 11 -14.12 -8.50 14.63
C THR A 11 -13.07 -7.81 13.76
N PHE A 12 -12.14 -7.05 14.37
CA PHE A 12 -11.05 -6.40 13.66
C PHE A 12 -10.14 -7.42 12.96
N LEU A 13 -9.77 -8.50 13.67
CA LEU A 13 -8.95 -9.57 13.10
C LEU A 13 -9.67 -10.24 11.91
N ALA A 14 -10.95 -10.55 12.06
CA ALA A 14 -11.76 -11.15 10.99
C ALA A 14 -11.83 -10.24 9.75
N LEU A 15 -11.99 -8.92 9.95
CA LEU A 15 -11.98 -7.95 8.84
C LEU A 15 -10.64 -7.87 8.14
N ILE A 16 -9.53 -7.88 8.87
CA ILE A 16 -8.17 -7.90 8.27
C ILE A 16 -7.94 -9.19 7.49
N VAL A 17 -8.30 -10.34 8.06
CA VAL A 17 -8.16 -11.63 7.35
C VAL A 17 -9.02 -11.63 6.08
N PHE A 18 -10.25 -11.16 6.16
CA PHE A 18 -11.14 -11.05 5.01
C PHE A 18 -10.57 -10.12 3.93
N TYR A 19 -10.03 -8.96 4.33
CA TYR A 19 -9.35 -8.02 3.43
C TYR A 19 -8.16 -8.68 2.73
N VAL A 20 -7.29 -9.38 3.47
CA VAL A 20 -6.13 -10.08 2.92
C VAL A 20 -6.57 -11.19 1.94
N CYS A 21 -7.61 -11.96 2.29
CA CYS A 21 -8.15 -12.99 1.40
C CYS A 21 -8.66 -12.40 0.08
N ILE A 22 -9.35 -11.25 0.13
CA ILE A 22 -9.81 -10.54 -1.07
C ILE A 22 -8.61 -10.09 -1.92
N GLN A 23 -7.60 -9.48 -1.32
CA GLN A 23 -6.41 -9.00 -2.04
C GLN A 23 -5.67 -10.15 -2.75
N VAL A 24 -5.50 -11.27 -2.07
CA VAL A 24 -4.88 -12.47 -2.66
C VAL A 24 -5.75 -13.06 -3.76
N ALA A 25 -7.06 -13.13 -3.58
CA ALA A 25 -7.99 -13.65 -4.59
C ALA A 25 -8.00 -12.75 -5.85
N LEU A 26 -7.97 -11.43 -5.68
CA LEU A 26 -7.86 -10.48 -6.79
C LEU A 26 -6.53 -10.65 -7.52
N LEU A 27 -5.41 -10.75 -6.81
CA LEU A 27 -4.10 -11.01 -7.41
C LEU A 27 -4.13 -12.26 -8.29
N ILE A 28 -4.62 -13.38 -7.77
CA ILE A 28 -4.69 -14.65 -8.51
C ILE A 28 -5.60 -14.51 -9.75
N SER A 29 -6.75 -13.85 -9.60
CA SER A 29 -7.70 -13.63 -10.70
C SER A 29 -7.13 -12.73 -11.79
N GLU A 30 -6.49 -11.63 -11.42
CA GLU A 30 -5.96 -10.63 -12.36
C GLU A 30 -4.73 -11.15 -13.09
N VAL A 31 -3.79 -11.80 -12.38
CA VAL A 31 -2.62 -12.42 -13.00
C VAL A 31 -3.05 -13.54 -13.94
N GLY A 32 -3.95 -14.41 -13.52
CA GLY A 32 -4.46 -15.49 -14.38
C GLY A 32 -5.25 -14.99 -15.61
N SER A 33 -5.90 -13.84 -15.48
CA SER A 33 -6.60 -13.19 -16.61
C SER A 33 -5.60 -12.52 -17.56
N ALA A 34 -4.55 -11.90 -17.02
CA ALA A 34 -3.45 -11.30 -17.77
C ALA A 34 -2.70 -12.35 -18.59
N GLU A 35 -2.35 -13.48 -18.02
CA GLU A 35 -1.70 -14.59 -18.73
C GLU A 35 -2.53 -15.08 -19.93
N LYS A 36 -3.85 -15.28 -19.75
CA LYS A 36 -4.75 -15.68 -20.84
C LYS A 36 -4.86 -14.63 -21.94
N ALA A 37 -4.78 -13.33 -21.57
CA ALA A 37 -4.83 -12.22 -22.52
C ALA A 37 -3.50 -12.03 -23.27
N ALA A 38 -2.38 -12.55 -22.76
CA ALA A 38 -1.05 -12.39 -23.36
C ALA A 38 -0.88 -13.11 -24.73
N ASP A 39 -1.70 -14.10 -25.00
CA ASP A 39 -1.54 -14.94 -26.20
C ASP A 39 -2.08 -14.31 -27.48
N ALA A 40 -2.97 -13.32 -27.40
CA ALA A 40 -3.56 -12.69 -28.58
C ALA A 40 -3.90 -11.22 -28.35
N VAL A 41 -3.48 -10.36 -29.27
CA VAL A 41 -3.88 -8.96 -29.30
C VAL A 41 -5.39 -8.87 -29.55
N PRO A 42 -6.17 -8.12 -28.73
CA PRO A 42 -7.59 -7.89 -28.94
C PRO A 42 -7.90 -7.38 -30.34
N ARG A 43 -9.04 -7.81 -30.91
CA ARG A 43 -9.41 -7.48 -32.30
C ARG A 43 -9.37 -5.99 -32.60
N ALA A 44 -9.72 -5.15 -31.63
CA ALA A 44 -9.75 -3.69 -31.79
C ALA A 44 -8.35 -3.07 -32.02
N PHE A 45 -7.27 -3.73 -31.58
CA PHE A 45 -5.89 -3.22 -31.67
C PHE A 45 -5.02 -4.02 -32.65
N ARG A 46 -5.62 -4.96 -33.40
CA ARG A 46 -4.89 -5.74 -34.41
C ARG A 46 -4.44 -4.84 -35.56
N GLY A 47 -3.13 -4.76 -35.75
CA GLY A 47 -2.50 -3.91 -36.77
C GLY A 47 -1.91 -2.61 -36.25
N GLU A 48 -2.28 -2.17 -35.04
CA GLU A 48 -1.71 -0.98 -34.39
C GLU A 48 -0.66 -1.35 -33.35
N VAL A 49 -0.85 -2.48 -32.64
CA VAL A 49 0.03 -2.94 -31.58
C VAL A 49 0.61 -4.31 -31.91
N SER A 50 1.91 -4.45 -31.82
CA SER A 50 2.59 -5.73 -31.99
C SER A 50 2.30 -6.67 -30.79
N LEU A 51 2.36 -8.00 -31.03
CA LEU A 51 2.21 -8.99 -29.95
C LEU A 51 3.25 -8.79 -28.84
N ALA A 52 4.47 -8.35 -29.17
CA ALA A 52 5.54 -8.11 -28.22
C ALA A 52 5.22 -6.91 -27.31
N GLU A 53 4.69 -5.82 -27.86
CA GLU A 53 4.26 -4.64 -27.10
C GLU A 53 3.05 -4.99 -26.22
N HIS A 54 2.11 -5.78 -26.74
CA HIS A 54 0.98 -6.25 -25.94
C HIS A 54 1.41 -7.09 -24.74
N ARG A 55 2.30 -8.06 -24.94
CA ARG A 55 2.87 -8.87 -23.84
C ARG A 55 3.60 -8.00 -22.83
N LYS A 56 4.43 -7.05 -23.29
CA LYS A 56 5.12 -6.12 -22.42
C LYS A 56 4.16 -5.31 -21.54
N ALA A 57 3.03 -4.86 -22.08
CA ALA A 57 2.01 -4.13 -21.32
C ALA A 57 1.33 -5.01 -20.27
N ILE A 58 1.06 -6.28 -20.59
CA ILE A 58 0.49 -7.25 -19.67
C ILE A 58 1.48 -7.58 -18.53
N ASP A 59 2.74 -7.85 -18.85
CA ASP A 59 3.79 -8.10 -17.86
C ASP A 59 3.96 -6.92 -16.90
N PHE A 60 3.93 -5.69 -17.42
CA PHE A 60 3.93 -4.47 -16.61
C PHE A 60 2.74 -4.43 -15.65
N THR A 61 1.54 -4.69 -16.16
CA THR A 61 0.32 -4.69 -15.33
C THR A 61 0.41 -5.76 -14.23
N ALA A 62 0.88 -6.96 -14.54
CA ALA A 62 1.05 -8.03 -13.57
C ALA A 62 2.08 -7.66 -12.47
N GLU A 63 3.22 -7.05 -12.84
CA GLU A 63 4.21 -6.58 -11.86
C GLU A 63 3.66 -5.46 -10.97
N VAL A 64 2.85 -4.54 -11.51
CA VAL A 64 2.19 -3.48 -10.73
C VAL A 64 1.21 -4.07 -9.73
N ILE A 65 0.34 -5.00 -10.15
CA ILE A 65 -0.64 -5.66 -9.28
C ILE A 65 0.05 -6.44 -8.15
N GLN A 66 1.14 -7.15 -8.46
CA GLN A 66 1.94 -7.84 -7.44
C GLN A 66 2.52 -6.85 -6.41
N SER A 67 3.06 -5.72 -6.88
CA SER A 67 3.59 -4.67 -6.01
C SER A 67 2.50 -4.06 -5.11
N ASP A 68 1.31 -3.80 -5.67
CA ASP A 68 0.18 -3.25 -4.92
C ASP A 68 -0.33 -4.25 -3.87
N THR A 69 -0.33 -5.55 -4.18
CA THR A 69 -0.69 -6.60 -3.22
C THR A 69 0.31 -6.68 -2.07
N VAL A 70 1.62 -6.61 -2.36
CA VAL A 70 2.66 -6.58 -1.32
C VAL A 70 2.48 -5.37 -0.42
N ASN A 71 2.16 -4.20 -0.98
CA ASN A 71 1.88 -2.98 -0.22
C ASN A 71 0.65 -3.15 0.69
N ALA A 72 -0.44 -3.72 0.17
CA ALA A 72 -1.63 -4.01 0.94
C ALA A 72 -1.37 -4.97 2.11
N LEU A 73 -0.57 -6.02 1.89
CA LEU A 73 -0.16 -6.97 2.94
C LEU A 73 0.72 -6.31 4.00
N ALA A 74 1.65 -5.44 3.59
CA ALA A 74 2.49 -4.67 4.52
C ALA A 74 1.62 -3.74 5.39
N GLY A 75 0.67 -3.03 4.78
CA GLY A 75 -0.30 -2.20 5.51
C GLY A 75 -1.15 -3.00 6.51
N ALA A 76 -1.64 -4.18 6.12
CA ALA A 76 -2.36 -5.08 7.02
C ALA A 76 -1.48 -5.55 8.20
N ALA A 77 -0.23 -5.90 7.94
CA ALA A 77 0.72 -6.29 8.99
C ALA A 77 0.98 -5.14 9.98
N VAL A 78 1.19 -3.92 9.49
CA VAL A 78 1.33 -2.72 10.33
C VAL A 78 0.08 -2.50 11.18
N ALA A 79 -1.12 -2.58 10.58
CA ALA A 79 -2.38 -2.44 11.30
C ALA A 79 -2.51 -3.47 12.44
N LEU A 80 -2.13 -4.73 12.21
CA LEU A 80 -2.13 -5.78 13.23
C LEU A 80 -1.13 -5.49 14.35
N ILE A 81 0.11 -5.11 14.01
CA ILE A 81 1.15 -4.78 15.00
C ILE A 81 0.72 -3.61 15.88
N PHE A 82 0.16 -2.56 15.28
CA PHE A 82 -0.27 -1.38 16.03
C PHE A 82 -1.50 -1.64 16.88
N THR A 83 -2.48 -2.40 16.37
CA THR A 83 -3.78 -2.57 17.05
C THR A 83 -3.77 -3.74 18.04
N LEU A 84 -3.22 -4.90 17.62
CA LEU A 84 -3.21 -6.11 18.46
C LEU A 84 -1.87 -6.35 19.15
N GLY A 85 -0.77 -5.89 18.54
CA GLY A 85 0.58 -6.03 19.09
C GLY A 85 0.97 -5.00 20.14
N GLY A 86 0.05 -4.09 20.52
CA GLY A 86 0.32 -3.04 21.51
C GLY A 86 1.15 -1.86 20.98
N GLY A 87 1.36 -1.77 19.67
CA GLY A 87 2.11 -0.67 19.05
C GLY A 87 1.51 0.70 19.34
N LEU A 88 0.18 0.81 19.38
CA LEU A 88 -0.51 2.04 19.77
C LEU A 88 -0.26 2.42 21.22
N ASP A 89 -0.23 1.44 22.14
CA ASP A 89 0.02 1.69 23.56
C ASP A 89 1.44 2.18 23.79
N ILE A 90 2.42 1.59 23.10
CA ILE A 90 3.83 2.01 23.14
C ILE A 90 3.96 3.43 22.60
N LEU A 91 3.34 3.72 21.45
CA LEU A 91 3.41 5.03 20.84
C LEU A 91 2.72 6.10 21.69
N TRP A 92 1.58 5.75 22.30
CA TRP A 92 0.88 6.61 23.25
C TRP A 92 1.73 6.90 24.49
N ALA A 93 2.36 5.89 25.08
CA ALA A 93 3.27 6.07 26.20
C ALA A 93 4.42 7.01 25.84
N PHE A 94 5.03 6.82 24.67
CA PHE A 94 6.09 7.70 24.16
C PHE A 94 5.64 9.15 24.02
N VAL A 95 4.49 9.37 23.37
CA VAL A 95 3.93 10.72 23.19
C VAL A 95 3.59 11.37 24.52
N SER A 96 2.99 10.63 25.46
CA SER A 96 2.62 11.16 26.76
C SER A 96 3.82 11.60 27.60
N VAL A 97 4.96 10.93 27.45
CA VAL A 97 6.23 11.35 28.07
C VAL A 97 6.78 12.62 27.46
N LEU A 98 6.71 12.75 26.13
CA LEU A 98 7.21 13.94 25.42
C LEU A 98 6.40 15.20 25.71
N THR A 99 5.09 15.07 25.78
CA THR A 99 4.19 16.22 25.95
C THR A 99 3.93 16.56 27.42
N GLY A 100 4.22 15.65 28.33
CA GLY A 100 3.94 15.82 29.76
C GLY A 100 2.45 15.89 30.11
N ASP A 101 1.56 15.74 29.14
CA ASP A 101 0.12 15.90 29.27
C ASP A 101 -0.62 14.90 28.37
N ARG A 102 -1.88 14.65 28.67
CA ARG A 102 -2.82 13.84 27.86
C ARG A 102 -3.83 14.70 27.12
N GLY A 103 -3.45 15.93 26.78
CA GLY A 103 -4.29 16.91 26.12
C GLY A 103 -4.39 16.73 24.59
N VAL A 104 -4.99 17.73 23.94
CA VAL A 104 -5.18 17.74 22.48
C VAL A 104 -3.86 17.69 21.72
N ALA A 105 -2.80 18.31 22.25
CA ALA A 105 -1.47 18.30 21.64
C ALA A 105 -0.89 16.89 21.54
N SER A 106 -1.06 16.06 22.58
CA SER A 106 -0.61 14.66 22.58
C SER A 106 -1.37 13.83 21.55
N GLN A 107 -2.68 14.03 21.44
CA GLN A 107 -3.50 13.34 20.43
C GLN A 107 -3.09 13.72 19.01
N PHE A 108 -2.86 15.01 18.77
CA PHE A 108 -2.38 15.50 17.47
C PHE A 108 -1.01 14.91 17.12
N LEU A 109 -0.06 14.93 18.07
CA LEU A 109 1.27 14.35 17.88
C LEU A 109 1.21 12.83 17.60
N LEU A 110 0.32 12.12 18.28
CA LEU A 110 0.09 10.70 18.03
C LEU A 110 -0.35 10.43 16.59
N VAL A 111 -1.33 11.20 16.10
CA VAL A 111 -1.82 11.06 14.70
C VAL A 111 -0.70 11.37 13.71
N VAL A 112 0.07 12.43 13.94
CA VAL A 112 1.22 12.77 13.08
C VAL A 112 2.25 11.64 13.05
N LEU A 113 2.61 11.08 14.23
CA LEU A 113 3.57 9.98 14.29
C LEU A 113 3.07 8.71 13.58
N ILE A 114 1.80 8.35 13.76
CA ILE A 114 1.22 7.21 13.05
C ILE A 114 1.29 7.45 11.54
N THR A 115 0.91 8.63 11.07
CA THR A 115 0.97 8.99 9.65
C THR A 115 2.38 8.90 9.09
N LEU A 116 3.38 9.38 9.83
CA LEU A 116 4.79 9.29 9.44
C LEU A 116 5.30 7.84 9.38
N ILE A 117 4.89 7.01 10.33
CA ILE A 117 5.27 5.59 10.34
C ILE A 117 4.66 4.86 9.14
N LEU A 118 3.38 5.09 8.84
CA LEU A 118 2.73 4.51 7.67
C LEU A 118 3.42 4.98 6.38
N ALA A 119 3.68 6.29 6.24
CA ALA A 119 4.41 6.82 5.10
C ALA A 119 5.81 6.21 4.97
N ALA A 120 6.52 5.96 6.07
CA ALA A 120 7.83 5.33 6.06
C ALA A 120 7.79 3.86 5.62
N VAL A 121 6.71 3.14 5.89
CA VAL A 121 6.49 1.76 5.41
C VAL A 121 6.16 1.75 3.92
N ASP A 122 5.37 2.71 3.43
CA ASP A 122 4.99 2.81 2.03
C ASP A 122 6.15 3.27 1.13
N LEU A 123 7.04 4.14 1.63
CA LEU A 123 8.13 4.73 0.86
C LEU A 123 9.02 3.71 0.12
N PRO A 124 9.54 2.64 0.73
CA PRO A 124 10.39 1.68 0.03
C PRO A 124 9.65 0.89 -1.06
N LEU A 125 8.36 0.62 -0.85
CA LEU A 125 7.52 -0.11 -1.80
C LEU A 125 7.17 0.78 -3.00
N ASP A 126 6.81 2.03 -2.75
CA ASP A 126 6.56 3.03 -3.78
C ASP A 126 7.84 3.37 -4.57
N TRP A 127 8.98 3.44 -3.89
CA TRP A 127 10.28 3.61 -4.54
C TRP A 127 10.56 2.44 -5.50
N TRP A 128 10.40 1.20 -5.01
CA TRP A 128 10.59 0.00 -5.83
C TRP A 128 9.71 0.03 -7.07
N ARG A 129 8.42 0.34 -6.92
CA ARG A 129 7.46 0.44 -8.02
C ARG A 129 7.88 1.50 -9.04
N ASN A 130 8.18 2.72 -8.59
CA ASN A 130 8.45 3.83 -9.49
C ASN A 130 9.82 3.73 -10.18
N PHE A 131 10.84 3.22 -9.50
CA PHE A 131 12.20 3.20 -10.05
C PHE A 131 12.62 1.87 -10.65
N ARG A 132 12.03 0.75 -10.22
CA ARG A 132 12.36 -0.57 -10.77
C ARG A 132 11.37 -1.03 -11.82
N ILE A 133 10.07 -0.94 -11.53
CA ILE A 133 9.04 -1.42 -12.46
C ILE A 133 8.90 -0.44 -13.62
N ASN A 134 8.64 0.82 -13.38
CA ASN A 134 8.44 1.82 -14.44
C ASN A 134 9.68 1.99 -15.34
N GLU A 135 10.90 1.96 -14.76
CA GLU A 135 12.15 2.07 -15.53
C GLU A 135 12.35 0.86 -16.45
N ARG A 136 12.07 -0.36 -15.97
CA ARG A 136 12.16 -1.61 -16.77
C ARG A 136 11.26 -1.56 -18.00
N TYR A 137 10.10 -0.97 -17.88
CA TYR A 137 9.12 -0.91 -18.97
C TYR A 137 9.23 0.39 -19.79
N GLY A 138 10.05 1.35 -19.38
CA GLY A 138 10.30 2.60 -20.09
C GLY A 138 9.14 3.60 -20.01
N ILE A 139 8.30 3.50 -18.98
CA ILE A 139 7.04 4.25 -18.88
C ILE A 139 7.23 5.65 -18.31
N GLU A 140 8.20 5.89 -17.45
CA GLU A 140 8.55 7.24 -16.99
C GLU A 140 9.95 7.27 -16.35
N ARG A 141 10.78 8.24 -16.77
CA ARG A 141 11.97 8.60 -16.00
C ARG A 141 11.63 9.74 -15.04
N THR A 142 10.90 9.44 -13.99
CA THR A 142 10.61 10.45 -12.97
C THR A 142 11.91 10.75 -12.19
N ASN A 143 12.27 12.02 -12.13
CA ASN A 143 13.43 12.45 -11.33
C ASN A 143 13.13 12.19 -9.84
N ALA A 144 14.04 11.47 -9.15
CA ALA A 144 13.88 11.09 -7.73
C ALA A 144 13.52 12.28 -6.81
N ARG A 145 14.09 13.47 -7.09
CA ARG A 145 13.78 14.69 -6.34
C ARG A 145 12.34 15.14 -6.56
N LEU A 146 11.83 15.07 -7.79
CA LEU A 146 10.48 15.48 -8.14
C LEU A 146 9.45 14.51 -7.54
N TRP A 147 9.74 13.21 -7.62
CA TRP A 147 8.92 12.16 -7.00
C TRP A 147 8.83 12.33 -5.48
N MET A 148 9.96 12.53 -4.79
CA MET A 148 9.98 12.73 -3.34
C MET A 148 9.17 13.98 -2.93
N ARG A 149 9.35 15.10 -3.66
CA ARG A 149 8.58 16.32 -3.40
C ARG A 149 7.08 16.12 -3.58
N ARG A 150 6.68 15.38 -4.62
CA ARG A 150 5.28 15.04 -4.87
C ARG A 150 4.72 14.16 -3.76
N ARG A 151 5.45 13.11 -3.37
CA ARG A 151 5.05 12.19 -2.30
C ARG A 151 4.90 12.88 -0.95
N LEU A 152 5.85 13.72 -0.56
CA LEU A 152 5.75 14.53 0.66
C LEU A 152 4.51 15.43 0.63
N ARG A 153 4.25 16.09 -0.50
CA ARG A 153 3.07 16.92 -0.65
C ARG A 153 1.78 16.11 -0.48
N GLU A 154 1.68 14.96 -1.10
CA GLU A 154 0.52 14.05 -1.00
C GLU A 154 0.30 13.56 0.44
N THR A 155 1.38 13.24 1.16
CA THR A 155 1.30 12.81 2.56
C THR A 155 0.80 13.93 3.49
N PHE A 156 1.23 15.18 3.27
CA PHE A 156 0.89 16.30 4.17
C PHE A 156 -0.40 17.03 3.79
N PHE A 157 -0.76 17.10 2.53
CA PHE A 157 -1.90 17.90 2.06
C PHE A 157 -3.08 17.05 1.56
N GLY A 158 -2.95 15.74 1.59
CA GLY A 158 -3.96 14.85 1.03
C GLY A 158 -4.07 14.96 -0.50
N TRP A 159 -5.03 14.25 -1.04
CA TRP A 159 -5.36 14.29 -2.45
C TRP A 159 -6.14 15.59 -2.74
N VAL A 160 -5.47 16.63 -3.22
CA VAL A 160 -6.08 17.80 -3.85
C VAL A 160 -5.67 17.82 -5.31
#